data_99423b91b418039d6042e6c0a4d54915
#
_entry.id   99423b91b418039d6042e6c0a4d54915
#
_cell.length_a   1.000
_cell.length_b   1.000
_cell.length_c   1.000
_cell.angle_alpha   90.00
_cell.angle_beta   90.00
_cell.angle_gamma   90.00
#
_symmetry.space_group_name_H-M   'P 1'
#
loop_
_entity.id
_entity.type
_entity.pdbx_description
1 polymer ?
#
loop_
_entity_poly.entity_id
_entity_poly.type
_entity_poly.pdbx_seq_one_letter_code
_entity_poly.pdbx_strand_id
1 'polypeptide(L)'
;SAPLQVLDIGTGSGCIAIALKKRCPAWQIKGVDVSDEALVVAKANAKRNGVQIEWKKMDILSQKPDTVDIIVSNPPYICHKEKATMDSRVLDYEPHNALFVPDDDPLLFYRRIASMKSSNVLYFEINEAYGNQVCNMMNELGYKDVQIKNDIYGKARMVFGRIKA
;
A
#
# COMPACT_ATOMS: atom_id res chain seq x y z
N SER A 1 18.54 -3.90 19.22
CA SER A 1 18.31 -4.00 17.78
C SER A 1 17.94 -2.61 17.23
N ALA A 2 18.34 -2.30 16.00
CA ALA A 2 17.95 -1.08 15.34
C ALA A 2 16.41 -1.04 15.16
N PRO A 3 15.79 0.16 15.13
CA PRO A 3 14.37 0.29 14.89
C PRO A 3 14.01 -0.20 13.47
N LEU A 4 12.88 -0.89 13.34
CA LEU A 4 12.39 -1.33 12.03
C LEU A 4 12.09 -0.14 11.13
N GLN A 5 12.49 -0.26 9.86
CA GLN A 5 12.17 0.70 8.81
C GLN A 5 10.95 0.22 8.02
N VAL A 6 9.93 1.07 7.96
CA VAL A 6 8.66 0.76 7.30
C VAL A 6 8.34 1.82 6.26
N LEU A 7 7.96 1.37 5.06
CA LEU A 7 7.53 2.24 3.98
C LEU A 7 6.05 1.98 3.66
N ASP A 8 5.24 3.05 3.70
CA ASP A 8 3.85 3.07 3.25
C ASP A 8 3.78 3.64 1.83
N ILE A 9 3.48 2.81 0.84
CA ILE A 9 3.42 3.18 -0.58
C ILE A 9 1.98 3.47 -0.98
N GLY A 10 1.76 4.63 -1.61
CA GLY A 10 0.42 5.15 -1.88
C GLY A 10 -0.26 5.54 -0.57
N THR A 11 0.45 6.31 0.25
CA THR A 11 0.05 6.59 1.64
C THR A 11 -1.26 7.40 1.74
N GLY A 12 -1.65 8.11 0.69
CA GLY A 12 -2.86 8.91 0.66
C GLY A 12 -2.93 9.92 1.80
N SER A 13 -3.96 9.80 2.63
CA SER A 13 -4.13 10.64 3.83
C SER A 13 -3.18 10.31 4.99
N GLY A 14 -2.30 9.31 4.85
CA GLY A 14 -1.36 8.87 5.86
C GLY A 14 -1.93 7.92 6.92
N CYS A 15 -3.13 7.39 6.73
CA CYS A 15 -3.84 6.58 7.74
C CYS A 15 -3.00 5.42 8.25
N ILE A 16 -2.43 4.61 7.35
CA ILE A 16 -1.65 3.41 7.70
C ILE A 16 -0.36 3.82 8.42
N ALA A 17 0.40 4.73 7.83
CA ALA A 17 1.66 5.22 8.40
C ALA A 17 1.46 5.82 9.80
N ILE A 18 0.42 6.63 9.99
CA ILE A 18 0.09 7.26 11.29
C ILE A 18 -0.32 6.21 12.32
N ALA A 19 -1.17 5.26 11.94
CA ALA A 19 -1.62 4.20 12.84
C ALA A 19 -0.43 3.32 13.31
N LEU A 20 0.46 2.96 12.38
CA LEU A 20 1.68 2.22 12.68
C LEU A 20 2.60 3.01 13.61
N LYS A 21 2.82 4.30 13.34
CA LYS A 21 3.70 5.14 14.18
C LYS A 21 3.16 5.31 15.59
N LYS A 22 1.86 5.43 15.75
CA LYS A 22 1.22 5.49 17.08
C LYS A 22 1.37 4.19 17.86
N ARG A 23 1.22 3.05 17.17
CA ARG A 23 1.30 1.73 17.81
C ARG A 23 2.72 1.28 18.08
N CYS A 24 3.66 1.68 17.24
CA CYS A 24 5.06 1.30 17.29
C CYS A 24 5.95 2.56 17.22
N PRO A 25 6.01 3.38 18.31
CA PRO A 25 6.71 4.68 18.29
C PRO A 25 8.19 4.59 17.94
N ALA A 26 8.84 3.45 18.25
CA ALA A 26 10.25 3.21 17.94
C ALA A 26 10.52 2.97 16.45
N TRP A 27 9.52 2.61 15.65
CA TRP A 27 9.71 2.32 14.22
C TRP A 27 9.97 3.61 13.43
N GLN A 28 10.84 3.51 12.44
CA GLN A 28 11.07 4.57 11.45
C GLN A 28 10.10 4.37 10.30
N ILE A 29 9.15 5.28 10.16
CA ILE A 29 8.08 5.17 9.16
C ILE A 29 8.23 6.30 8.15
N LYS A 30 8.18 5.92 6.87
CA LYS A 30 8.16 6.80 5.71
C LYS A 30 6.88 6.53 4.93
N GLY A 31 6.19 7.60 4.48
CA GLY A 31 5.07 7.53 3.56
C GLY A 31 5.43 8.15 2.22
N VAL A 32 5.06 7.48 1.14
CA VAL A 32 5.25 8.00 -0.22
C VAL A 32 3.94 8.02 -0.99
N ASP A 33 3.78 9.03 -1.83
CA ASP A 33 2.64 9.18 -2.74
C ASP A 33 3.06 9.94 -3.98
N VAL A 34 2.35 9.75 -5.09
CA VAL A 34 2.56 10.51 -6.31
C VAL A 34 1.90 11.89 -6.25
N SER A 35 0.85 12.04 -5.44
CA SER A 35 0.07 13.27 -5.27
C SER A 35 0.66 14.16 -4.18
N ASP A 36 0.99 15.41 -4.54
CA ASP A 36 1.38 16.44 -3.58
C ASP A 36 0.22 16.77 -2.62
N GLU A 37 -1.02 16.77 -3.13
CA GLU A 37 -2.23 17.05 -2.35
C GLU A 37 -2.43 16.00 -1.26
N ALA A 38 -2.25 14.71 -1.59
CA ALA A 38 -2.31 13.62 -0.64
C ALA A 38 -1.26 13.80 0.47
N LEU A 39 -0.03 14.16 0.10
CA LEU A 39 1.05 14.41 1.07
C LEU A 39 0.79 15.62 1.97
N VAL A 40 0.13 16.66 1.48
CA VAL A 40 -0.31 17.80 2.31
C VAL A 40 -1.30 17.33 3.38
N VAL A 41 -2.27 16.51 2.99
CA VAL A 41 -3.26 15.93 3.92
C VAL A 41 -2.57 15.01 4.93
N ALA A 42 -1.68 14.12 4.49
CA ALA A 42 -0.93 13.22 5.36
C ALA A 42 -0.12 13.96 6.43
N LYS A 43 0.59 15.02 6.03
CA LYS A 43 1.36 15.88 6.95
C LYS A 43 0.45 16.55 8.00
N ALA A 44 -0.70 17.09 7.57
CA ALA A 44 -1.66 17.70 8.48
C ALA A 44 -2.23 16.68 9.47
N ASN A 45 -2.56 15.47 9.00
CA ASN A 45 -3.07 14.38 9.84
C ASN A 45 -2.00 13.89 10.83
N ALA A 46 -0.75 13.73 10.40
CA ALA A 46 0.35 13.36 11.30
C ALA A 46 0.54 14.40 12.43
N LYS A 47 0.51 15.69 12.09
CA LYS A 47 0.57 16.78 13.06
C LYS A 47 -0.59 16.71 14.06
N ARG A 48 -1.82 16.51 13.61
CA ARG A 48 -3.01 16.36 14.48
C ARG A 48 -2.90 15.16 15.42
N ASN A 49 -2.24 14.10 14.97
CA ASN A 49 -2.03 12.87 15.75
C ASN A 49 -0.75 12.88 16.60
N GLY A 50 0.04 13.96 16.58
CA GLY A 50 1.25 14.11 17.38
C GLY A 50 2.37 13.12 17.00
N VAL A 51 2.44 12.70 15.74
CA VAL A 51 3.45 11.77 15.26
C VAL A 51 4.35 12.41 14.19
N GLN A 52 5.61 11.96 14.16
CA GLN A 52 6.59 12.38 13.15
C GLN A 52 6.80 11.24 12.16
N ILE A 53 6.58 11.52 10.88
CA ILE A 53 6.72 10.59 9.75
C ILE A 53 7.41 11.34 8.62
N GLU A 54 8.35 10.69 7.95
CA GLU A 54 8.96 11.23 6.73
C GLU A 54 8.01 11.04 5.55
N TRP A 55 7.75 12.11 4.80
CA TRP A 55 6.89 12.12 3.64
C TRP A 55 7.68 12.48 2.39
N LYS A 56 7.54 11.70 1.32
CA LYS A 56 8.25 11.94 0.06
C LYS A 56 7.33 11.73 -1.12
N LYS A 57 7.38 12.64 -2.09
CA LYS A 57 6.75 12.44 -3.39
C LYS A 57 7.50 11.36 -4.16
N MET A 58 6.77 10.34 -4.64
CA MET A 58 7.35 9.24 -5.40
C MET A 58 6.29 8.62 -6.30
N ASP A 59 6.60 8.49 -7.57
CA ASP A 59 5.85 7.65 -8.50
C ASP A 59 6.45 6.24 -8.49
N ILE A 60 5.75 5.30 -7.87
CA ILE A 60 6.22 3.94 -7.71
C ILE A 60 6.32 3.17 -9.04
N LEU A 61 5.60 3.59 -10.08
CA LEU A 61 5.68 2.95 -11.39
C LEU A 61 7.00 3.25 -12.09
N SER A 62 7.57 4.44 -11.88
CA SER A 62 8.81 4.91 -12.53
C SER A 62 10.02 4.88 -11.60
N GLN A 63 9.83 4.94 -10.28
CA GLN A 63 10.90 5.03 -9.30
C GLN A 63 10.98 3.76 -8.43
N LYS A 64 12.15 3.52 -7.85
CA LYS A 64 12.38 2.45 -6.88
C LYS A 64 12.74 3.06 -5.53
N PRO A 65 12.07 2.67 -4.43
CA PRO A 65 12.43 3.12 -3.10
C PRO A 65 13.70 2.42 -2.59
N ASP A 66 14.31 3.02 -1.57
CA ASP A 66 15.37 2.38 -0.79
C ASP A 66 14.85 1.08 -0.15
N THR A 67 15.79 0.18 0.18
CA THR A 67 15.44 -1.06 0.88
C THR A 67 15.07 -0.76 2.33
N VAL A 68 13.96 -1.34 2.78
CA VAL A 68 13.42 -1.25 4.14
C VAL A 68 13.10 -2.64 4.68
N ASP A 69 12.76 -2.74 5.96
CA ASP A 69 12.37 -4.02 6.55
C ASP A 69 10.98 -4.46 6.08
N ILE A 70 10.04 -3.53 6.07
CA ILE A 70 8.63 -3.79 5.76
C ILE A 70 8.10 -2.75 4.77
N ILE A 71 7.41 -3.21 3.73
CA ILE A 71 6.55 -2.37 2.90
C ILE A 71 5.10 -2.70 3.23
N VAL A 72 4.28 -1.66 3.39
CA VAL A 72 2.83 -1.74 3.40
C VAL A 72 2.29 -0.91 2.25
N SER A 73 1.20 -1.35 1.63
CA SER A 73 0.58 -0.56 0.56
C SER A 73 -0.91 -0.90 0.42
N ASN A 74 -1.73 0.13 0.27
CA ASN A 74 -3.07 0.06 -0.27
C ASN A 74 -3.05 0.71 -1.66
N PRO A 75 -2.54 0.03 -2.69
CA PRO A 75 -2.38 0.61 -4.01
C PRO A 75 -3.71 0.70 -4.75
N PRO A 76 -3.81 1.49 -5.83
CA PRO A 76 -4.97 1.46 -6.72
C PRO A 76 -5.21 0.03 -7.22
N TYR A 77 -6.48 -0.43 -7.15
CA TYR A 77 -6.86 -1.78 -7.56
C TYR A 77 -8.23 -1.86 -8.25
N ILE A 78 -8.88 -0.71 -8.49
CA ILE A 78 -10.21 -0.66 -9.11
C ILE A 78 -10.03 -0.54 -10.62
N CYS A 79 -10.58 -1.49 -11.38
CA CYS A 79 -10.60 -1.41 -12.83
C CYS A 79 -11.55 -0.29 -13.31
N HIS A 80 -11.20 0.37 -14.41
CA HIS A 80 -12.04 1.45 -14.97
C HIS A 80 -13.48 1.00 -15.25
N LYS A 81 -13.69 -0.25 -15.65
CA LYS A 81 -15.02 -0.85 -15.87
C LYS A 81 -15.88 -0.92 -14.61
N GLU A 82 -15.27 -0.96 -13.42
CA GLU A 82 -15.97 -1.01 -12.14
C GLU A 82 -16.51 0.37 -11.71
N LYS A 83 -16.05 1.46 -12.35
CA LYS A 83 -16.44 2.84 -12.03
C LYS A 83 -17.95 3.05 -12.00
N ALA A 84 -18.69 2.42 -12.92
CA ALA A 84 -20.14 2.58 -13.03
C ALA A 84 -20.93 1.97 -11.85
N THR A 85 -20.31 1.07 -11.09
CA THR A 85 -20.94 0.38 -9.95
C THR A 85 -20.52 0.95 -8.60
N MET A 86 -19.66 1.98 -8.60
CA MET A 86 -19.15 2.60 -7.37
C MET A 86 -20.12 3.64 -6.80
N ASP A 87 -20.08 3.77 -5.46
CA ASP A 87 -20.78 4.84 -4.75
C ASP A 87 -20.19 6.20 -5.18
N SER A 88 -21.07 7.16 -5.53
CA SER A 88 -20.68 8.52 -5.95
C SER A 88 -19.78 9.21 -4.92
N ARG A 89 -19.97 8.92 -3.62
CA ARG A 89 -19.14 9.49 -2.54
C ARG A 89 -17.67 9.11 -2.67
N VAL A 90 -17.35 7.91 -3.15
CA VAL A 90 -15.96 7.48 -3.37
C VAL A 90 -15.38 8.20 -4.58
N LEU A 91 -16.17 8.37 -5.64
CA LEU A 91 -15.75 9.06 -6.86
C LEU A 91 -15.53 10.58 -6.66
N ASP A 92 -16.30 11.19 -5.74
CA ASP A 92 -16.27 12.64 -5.52
C ASP A 92 -15.13 13.09 -4.59
N TYR A 93 -14.68 12.21 -3.68
CA TYR A 93 -13.73 12.57 -2.63
C TYR A 93 -12.33 11.96 -2.78
N GLU A 94 -12.17 10.94 -3.64
CA GLU A 94 -10.85 10.37 -3.90
C GLU A 94 -10.32 10.76 -5.29
N PRO A 95 -9.03 11.14 -5.41
CA PRO A 95 -8.44 11.48 -6.70
C PRO A 95 -8.56 10.30 -7.66
N HIS A 96 -9.07 10.52 -8.87
CA HIS A 96 -9.27 9.47 -9.87
C HIS A 96 -8.00 8.64 -10.15
N ASN A 97 -6.82 9.27 -10.14
CA ASN A 97 -5.53 8.61 -10.35
C ASN A 97 -5.10 7.71 -9.18
N ALA A 98 -5.73 7.86 -8.00
CA ALA A 98 -5.44 7.06 -6.81
C ALA A 98 -6.28 5.79 -6.70
N LEU A 99 -7.29 5.61 -7.56
CA LEU A 99 -8.25 4.51 -7.47
C LEU A 99 -8.12 3.49 -8.58
N PHE A 100 -7.80 3.94 -9.81
CA PHE A 100 -8.00 3.13 -11.01
C PHE A 100 -6.72 2.53 -11.56
N VAL A 101 -6.87 1.29 -12.04
CA VAL A 101 -5.89 0.56 -12.84
C VAL A 101 -6.47 0.25 -14.23
N PRO A 102 -5.62 -0.01 -15.25
CA PRO A 102 -6.09 -0.50 -16.54
C PRO A 102 -6.92 -1.77 -16.39
N ASP A 103 -7.98 -1.91 -17.20
CA ASP A 103 -8.89 -3.07 -17.14
C ASP A 103 -8.20 -4.38 -17.53
N ASP A 104 -7.13 -4.32 -18.31
CA ASP A 104 -6.32 -5.43 -18.76
C ASP A 104 -5.18 -5.79 -17.79
N ASP A 105 -4.86 -4.94 -16.81
CA ASP A 105 -3.85 -5.21 -15.79
C ASP A 105 -4.25 -4.77 -14.37
N PRO A 106 -5.20 -5.47 -13.72
CA PRO A 106 -5.63 -5.16 -12.35
C PRO A 106 -4.53 -5.37 -11.31
N LEU A 107 -3.44 -6.06 -11.65
CA LEU A 107 -2.33 -6.34 -10.74
C LEU A 107 -1.13 -5.41 -10.93
N LEU A 108 -1.23 -4.37 -11.76
CA LEU A 108 -0.13 -3.49 -12.14
C LEU A 108 0.73 -3.03 -10.95
N PHE A 109 0.11 -2.39 -9.96
CA PHE A 109 0.82 -1.87 -8.79
C PHE A 109 1.36 -2.97 -7.89
N TYR A 110 0.57 -4.03 -7.66
CA TYR A 110 1.01 -5.18 -6.86
C TYR A 110 2.27 -5.81 -7.46
N ARG A 111 2.26 -6.07 -8.76
CA ARG A 111 3.40 -6.65 -9.48
C ARG A 111 4.61 -5.72 -9.44
N ARG A 112 4.39 -4.44 -9.69
CA ARG A 112 5.46 -3.44 -9.66
C ARG A 112 6.13 -3.38 -8.29
N ILE A 113 5.35 -3.24 -7.22
CA ILE A 113 5.88 -3.15 -5.85
C ILE A 113 6.60 -4.44 -5.45
N ALA A 114 5.99 -5.60 -5.69
CA ALA A 114 6.58 -6.88 -5.34
C ALA A 114 7.86 -7.18 -6.14
N SER A 115 7.91 -6.86 -7.44
CA SER A 115 9.09 -7.12 -8.28
C SER A 115 10.32 -6.31 -7.88
N MET A 116 10.16 -5.16 -7.24
CA MET A 116 11.30 -4.33 -6.79
C MET A 116 12.12 -4.98 -5.68
N LYS A 117 11.51 -5.88 -4.89
CA LYS A 117 12.16 -6.56 -3.76
C LYS A 117 12.88 -5.58 -2.81
N SER A 118 12.25 -4.45 -2.56
CA SER A 118 12.78 -3.39 -1.71
C SER A 118 12.44 -3.59 -0.22
N SER A 119 11.90 -4.75 0.16
CA SER A 119 11.69 -5.12 1.56
C SER A 119 11.76 -6.63 1.77
N ASN A 120 12.02 -7.04 3.02
CA ASN A 120 11.96 -8.44 3.42
C ASN A 120 10.51 -8.92 3.59
N VAL A 121 9.62 -8.03 4.03
CA VAL A 121 8.20 -8.33 4.28
C VAL A 121 7.34 -7.33 3.52
N LEU A 122 6.29 -7.83 2.89
CA LEU A 122 5.37 -7.04 2.07
C LEU A 122 3.93 -7.33 2.47
N TYR A 123 3.17 -6.26 2.74
CA TYR A 123 1.74 -6.28 3.03
C TYR A 123 1.00 -5.47 1.99
N PHE A 124 -0.06 -6.05 1.42
CA PHE A 124 -0.99 -5.37 0.54
C PHE A 124 -2.42 -5.37 1.11
N GLU A 125 -3.13 -4.26 1.03
CA GLU A 125 -4.57 -4.28 0.94
C GLU A 125 -4.95 -4.68 -0.49
N ILE A 126 -6.03 -5.48 -0.64
CA ILE A 126 -6.42 -6.06 -1.92
C ILE A 126 -7.92 -5.89 -2.19
N ASN A 127 -8.28 -5.85 -3.47
CA ASN A 127 -9.63 -6.18 -3.91
C ASN A 127 -9.87 -7.68 -3.65
N GLU A 128 -10.99 -8.03 -2.99
CA GLU A 128 -11.33 -9.42 -2.65
C GLU A 128 -11.37 -10.34 -3.86
N ALA A 129 -11.70 -9.80 -5.04
CA ALA A 129 -11.77 -10.57 -6.29
C ALA A 129 -10.40 -11.05 -6.79
N TYR A 130 -9.30 -10.39 -6.39
CA TYR A 130 -7.97 -10.66 -6.91
C TYR A 130 -7.02 -11.32 -5.89
N GLY A 131 -7.49 -11.66 -4.71
CA GLY A 131 -6.65 -12.22 -3.63
C GLY A 131 -5.77 -13.40 -4.06
N ASN A 132 -6.36 -14.40 -4.72
CA ASN A 132 -5.61 -15.57 -5.20
C ASN A 132 -4.58 -15.19 -6.29
N GLN A 133 -4.92 -14.27 -7.18
CA GLN A 133 -4.01 -13.83 -8.24
C GLN A 133 -2.82 -13.06 -7.66
N VAL A 134 -3.03 -12.22 -6.64
CA VAL A 134 -1.95 -11.53 -5.93
C VAL A 134 -1.05 -12.55 -5.22
N CYS A 135 -1.61 -13.56 -4.55
CA CYS A 135 -0.82 -14.63 -3.93
C CYS A 135 0.03 -15.40 -4.95
N ASN A 136 -0.57 -15.81 -6.07
CA ASN A 136 0.15 -16.52 -7.12
C ASN A 136 1.30 -15.68 -7.68
N MET A 137 1.04 -14.42 -8.00
CA MET A 137 2.05 -13.47 -8.48
C MET A 137 3.19 -13.31 -7.47
N MET A 138 2.90 -13.17 -6.17
CA MET A 138 3.94 -13.07 -5.15
C MET A 138 4.76 -14.36 -5.02
N ASN A 139 4.13 -15.54 -5.10
CA ASN A 139 4.83 -16.84 -5.10
C ASN A 139 5.76 -16.97 -6.32
N GLU A 140 5.30 -16.59 -7.52
CA GLU A 140 6.10 -16.58 -8.75
C GLU A 140 7.31 -15.64 -8.64
N LEU A 141 7.15 -14.51 -7.96
CA LEU A 141 8.23 -13.58 -7.65
C LEU A 141 9.17 -14.05 -6.53
N GLY A 142 8.92 -15.23 -5.95
CA GLY A 142 9.81 -15.87 -4.96
C GLY A 142 9.54 -15.46 -3.51
N TYR A 143 8.42 -14.82 -3.22
CA TYR A 143 7.96 -14.61 -1.84
C TYR A 143 7.58 -15.97 -1.22
N LYS A 144 7.77 -16.09 0.10
CA LYS A 144 7.44 -17.26 0.91
C LYS A 144 6.36 -16.90 1.92
N ASP A 145 5.70 -17.92 2.45
CA ASP A 145 4.64 -17.79 3.45
C ASP A 145 3.54 -16.79 3.02
N VAL A 146 3.25 -16.79 1.72
CA VAL A 146 2.24 -15.91 1.16
C VAL A 146 0.86 -16.32 1.67
N GLN A 147 0.16 -15.41 2.32
CA GLN A 147 -1.13 -15.67 2.96
C GLN A 147 -2.13 -14.55 2.70
N ILE A 148 -3.38 -14.96 2.49
CA ILE A 148 -4.53 -14.05 2.53
C ILE A 148 -4.99 -13.90 3.98
N LYS A 149 -5.31 -12.67 4.38
CA LYS A 149 -5.97 -12.34 5.64
C LYS A 149 -7.33 -11.73 5.37
N ASN A 150 -8.33 -12.23 6.07
CA ASN A 150 -9.68 -11.70 5.98
C ASN A 150 -9.87 -10.51 6.94
N ASP A 151 -10.79 -9.64 6.57
CA ASP A 151 -11.30 -8.60 7.47
C ASP A 151 -12.27 -9.17 8.51
N ILE A 152 -12.81 -8.29 9.36
CA ILE A 152 -13.77 -8.65 10.42
C ILE A 152 -15.10 -9.24 9.89
N TYR A 153 -15.39 -9.08 8.60
CA TYR A 153 -16.58 -9.61 7.93
C TYR A 153 -16.28 -10.91 7.17
N GLY A 154 -15.05 -11.45 7.28
CA GLY A 154 -14.63 -12.68 6.62
C GLY A 154 -14.24 -12.53 5.16
N LYS A 155 -14.13 -11.30 4.65
CA LYS A 155 -13.74 -11.02 3.27
C LYS A 155 -12.22 -10.93 3.13
N ALA A 156 -11.67 -11.51 2.07
CA ALA A 156 -10.25 -11.37 1.72
C ALA A 156 -9.89 -9.88 1.56
N ARG A 157 -9.03 -9.37 2.42
CA ARG A 157 -8.71 -7.94 2.46
C ARG A 157 -7.23 -7.63 2.41
N MET A 158 -6.39 -8.54 2.83
CA MET A 158 -4.94 -8.33 2.86
C MET A 158 -4.22 -9.57 2.35
N VAL A 159 -3.09 -9.34 1.67
CA VAL A 159 -2.10 -10.37 1.34
C VAL A 159 -0.77 -9.95 1.94
N PHE A 160 -0.07 -10.89 2.56
CA PHE A 160 1.31 -10.64 2.96
C PHE A 160 2.21 -11.79 2.51
N GLY A 161 3.50 -11.49 2.37
CA GLY A 161 4.54 -12.47 2.09
C GLY A 161 5.91 -11.94 2.47
N ARG A 162 6.91 -12.82 2.51
CA ARG A 162 8.30 -12.48 2.84
C ARG A 162 9.29 -13.12 1.88
N ILE A 163 10.44 -12.45 1.64
CA ILE A 163 11.49 -12.94 0.74
C ILE A 163 12.40 -13.92 1.49
N LYS A 164 12.69 -13.67 2.77
CA LYS A 164 13.53 -14.51 3.62
C LYS A 164 12.72 -15.04 4.79
N ALA A 165 13.02 -16.28 5.15
CA ALA A 165 12.57 -16.88 6.40
C ALA A 165 13.30 -16.24 7.59
#